data_49390c50ce7ad5ef09606b20b8ee7b84
#
_entry.id   49390c50ce7ad5ef09606b20b8ee7b84
#
_cell.length_a   1.000
_cell.length_b   1.000
_cell.length_c   1.000
_cell.angle_alpha   90.00
_cell.angle_beta   90.00
_cell.angle_gamma   90.00
#
_symmetry.space_group_name_H-M   'P 1'
#
loop_
_entity.id
_entity.type
_entity.pdbx_description
1 polymer ?
#
loop_
_entity_poly.entity_id
_entity_poly.type
_entity_poly.pdbx_seq_one_letter_code
_entity_poly.pdbx_strand_id
1 'polypeptide(L)'
;MELGKRKQIPKAIRQQVYNKYNGRCAYCGKEIAYKDMQVDHIIPIAHSCYGPRDKAEKVRKMFEDGSINAIDNLMPACRACNFYKGINDIEGFRNRIKSELDHTCRASFQVRLAMQYGILEYKPWDGKFYFERLKVEKA
;
A
#
# COMPACT_ATOMS: atom_id res chain seq x y z
N MET A 1 -5.09 -14.42 -24.14
CA MET A 1 -5.42 -14.62 -22.74
C MET A 1 -6.10 -13.37 -22.21
N GLU A 2 -7.40 -13.39 -22.11
CA GLU A 2 -8.08 -12.30 -21.43
C GLU A 2 -7.55 -12.29 -19.99
N LEU A 3 -6.87 -11.22 -19.62
CA LEU A 3 -6.69 -10.88 -18.21
C LEU A 3 -8.12 -10.81 -17.66
N GLY A 4 -8.54 -11.88 -17.00
CA GLY A 4 -9.92 -12.04 -16.58
C GLY A 4 -10.37 -10.77 -15.87
N LYS A 5 -11.59 -10.36 -16.15
CA LYS A 5 -12.25 -9.26 -15.45
C LYS A 5 -11.89 -9.35 -13.98
N ARG A 6 -11.30 -8.28 -13.45
CA ARG A 6 -10.92 -8.15 -12.06
C ARG A 6 -12.07 -8.70 -11.20
N LYS A 7 -11.89 -9.87 -10.61
CA LYS A 7 -12.93 -10.48 -9.80
C LYS A 7 -13.24 -9.53 -8.66
N GLN A 8 -14.47 -9.12 -8.55
CA GLN A 8 -14.92 -8.23 -7.49
C GLN A 8 -14.72 -8.93 -6.15
N ILE A 9 -14.12 -8.22 -5.20
CA ILE A 9 -13.92 -8.74 -3.84
C ILE A 9 -15.27 -8.91 -3.17
N PRO A 10 -15.62 -10.12 -2.69
CA PRO A 10 -16.89 -10.34 -2.00
C PRO A 10 -17.02 -9.42 -0.78
N LYS A 11 -18.26 -9.03 -0.48
CA LYS A 11 -18.56 -8.12 0.62
C LYS A 11 -18.04 -8.63 1.98
N ALA A 12 -18.15 -9.93 2.23
CA ALA A 12 -17.66 -10.56 3.45
C ALA A 12 -16.13 -10.44 3.58
N ILE A 13 -15.41 -10.63 2.49
CA ILE A 13 -13.94 -10.47 2.45
C ILE A 13 -13.57 -9.02 2.65
N ARG A 14 -14.27 -8.09 2.01
CA ARG A 14 -14.06 -6.66 2.18
C ARG A 14 -14.20 -6.24 3.64
N GLN A 15 -15.19 -6.79 4.35
CA GLN A 15 -15.39 -6.53 5.78
C GLN A 15 -14.23 -7.07 6.62
N GLN A 16 -13.74 -8.25 6.30
CA GLN A 16 -12.57 -8.83 6.98
C GLN A 16 -11.32 -7.98 6.77
N VAL A 17 -11.11 -7.47 5.56
CA VAL A 17 -9.99 -6.58 5.25
C VAL A 17 -10.09 -5.29 6.08
N TYR A 18 -11.29 -4.70 6.13
CA TYR A 18 -11.53 -3.49 6.94
C TYR A 18 -11.22 -3.71 8.42
N ASN A 19 -11.63 -4.86 8.95
CA ASN A 19 -11.43 -5.20 10.36
C ASN A 19 -9.99 -5.58 10.69
N LYS A 20 -9.19 -5.90 9.69
CA LYS A 20 -7.82 -6.38 9.84
C LYS A 20 -6.94 -5.44 10.67
N TYR A 21 -7.14 -4.13 10.53
CA TYR A 21 -6.44 -3.08 11.30
C TYR A 21 -7.42 -2.09 11.92
N ASN A 22 -8.57 -2.59 12.35
CA ASN A 22 -9.58 -1.83 13.11
C ASN A 22 -10.02 -0.54 12.40
N GLY A 23 -10.25 -0.61 11.08
CA GLY A 23 -10.71 0.53 10.31
C GLY A 23 -9.63 1.57 9.98
N ARG A 24 -8.36 1.17 10.07
CA ARG A 24 -7.22 2.03 9.75
C ARG A 24 -6.53 1.59 8.46
N CYS A 25 -5.94 2.56 7.77
CA CYS A 25 -5.05 2.28 6.64
C CYS A 25 -3.84 1.50 7.13
N ALA A 26 -3.55 0.36 6.48
CA ALA A 26 -2.41 -0.48 6.85
C ALA A 26 -1.08 0.24 6.69
N TYR A 27 -1.01 1.22 5.79
CA TYR A 27 0.24 1.91 5.45
C TYR A 27 0.50 3.14 6.30
N CYS A 28 -0.41 4.10 6.33
CA CYS A 28 -0.21 5.34 7.08
C CYS A 28 -0.86 5.35 8.47
N GLY A 29 -1.73 4.39 8.78
CA GLY A 29 -2.40 4.28 10.08
C GLY A 29 -3.59 5.21 10.26
N LYS A 30 -3.94 6.00 9.27
CA LYS A 30 -5.09 6.91 9.33
C LYS A 30 -6.40 6.13 9.46
N GLU A 31 -7.34 6.65 10.26
CA GLU A 31 -8.69 6.10 10.30
C GLU A 31 -9.39 6.33 8.96
N ILE A 32 -10.08 5.30 8.46
CA ILE A 32 -10.85 5.36 7.22
C ILE A 32 -12.25 4.80 7.43
N ALA A 33 -13.24 5.46 6.85
CA ALA A 33 -14.61 4.94 6.85
C ALA A 33 -14.67 3.71 5.92
N TYR A 34 -15.53 2.75 6.26
CA TYR A 34 -15.69 1.53 5.46
C TYR A 34 -15.93 1.83 3.97
N LYS A 35 -16.78 2.81 3.68
CA LYS A 35 -17.11 3.21 2.30
C LYS A 35 -15.90 3.76 1.53
N ASP A 36 -14.94 4.35 2.23
CA ASP A 36 -13.78 5.01 1.63
C ASP A 36 -12.55 4.09 1.55
N MET A 37 -12.63 2.91 2.17
CA MET A 37 -11.52 1.96 2.14
C MET A 37 -11.28 1.42 0.73
N GLN A 38 -10.03 1.42 0.33
CA GLN A 38 -9.55 0.70 -0.85
C GLN A 38 -8.98 -0.65 -0.40
N VAL A 39 -9.25 -1.71 -1.15
CA VAL A 39 -8.60 -3.00 -0.92
C VAL A 39 -7.39 -3.06 -1.82
N ASP A 40 -6.21 -3.04 -1.22
CA ASP A 40 -4.94 -3.10 -1.94
C ASP A 40 -4.39 -4.52 -1.93
N HIS A 41 -3.77 -4.93 -3.03
CA HIS A 41 -3.03 -6.18 -3.13
C HIS A 41 -1.56 -5.92 -2.75
N ILE A 42 -1.06 -6.62 -1.73
CA ILE A 42 0.36 -6.51 -1.32
C ILE A 42 1.26 -6.84 -2.51
N ILE A 43 0.97 -7.98 -3.17
CA ILE A 43 1.56 -8.31 -4.47
C ILE A 43 0.55 -7.88 -5.52
N PRO A 44 0.84 -6.82 -6.28
CA PRO A 44 -0.10 -6.29 -7.28
C PRO A 44 -0.37 -7.27 -8.41
N ILE A 45 -1.59 -7.23 -8.91
CA ILE A 45 -2.02 -8.02 -10.07
C ILE A 45 -1.09 -7.75 -11.28
N ALA A 46 -0.66 -6.51 -11.46
CA ALA A 46 0.21 -6.11 -12.57
C ALA A 46 1.54 -6.88 -12.60
N HIS A 47 2.02 -7.41 -11.47
CA HIS A 47 3.26 -8.17 -11.43
C HIS A 47 3.20 -9.50 -12.19
N SER A 48 2.02 -9.97 -12.56
CA SER A 48 1.88 -11.11 -13.46
C SER A 48 2.32 -10.79 -14.90
N CYS A 49 2.39 -9.50 -15.25
CA CYS A 49 2.68 -9.04 -16.61
C CYS A 49 4.05 -8.39 -16.75
N TYR A 50 4.64 -7.92 -15.66
CA TYR A 50 5.88 -7.14 -15.67
C TYR A 50 6.87 -7.70 -14.65
N GLY A 51 8.15 -7.64 -15.01
CA GLY A 51 9.24 -8.04 -14.13
C GLY A 51 9.90 -9.34 -14.53
N PRO A 52 10.81 -9.87 -13.70
CA PRO A 52 11.51 -11.13 -13.98
C PRO A 52 10.52 -12.27 -14.21
N ARG A 53 10.83 -13.11 -15.20
CA ARG A 53 9.93 -14.18 -15.65
C ARG A 53 9.49 -15.11 -14.52
N ASP A 54 10.38 -15.46 -13.61
CA ASP A 54 10.12 -16.32 -12.46
C ASP A 54 9.09 -15.70 -11.49
N LYS A 55 9.22 -14.40 -11.23
CA LYS A 55 8.28 -13.67 -10.37
C LYS A 55 6.91 -13.53 -11.02
N ALA A 56 6.88 -13.20 -12.33
CA ALA A 56 5.65 -13.07 -13.07
C ALA A 56 4.89 -14.41 -13.12
N GLU A 57 5.61 -15.51 -13.32
CA GLU A 57 5.04 -16.85 -13.34
C GLU A 57 4.44 -17.23 -11.97
N LYS A 58 5.16 -16.94 -10.88
CA LYS A 58 4.68 -17.16 -9.53
C LYS A 58 3.39 -16.39 -9.25
N VAL A 59 3.32 -15.14 -9.68
CA VAL A 59 2.12 -14.31 -9.51
C VAL A 59 0.96 -14.83 -10.35
N ARG A 60 1.20 -15.25 -11.60
CA ARG A 60 0.16 -15.88 -12.43
C ARG A 60 -0.43 -17.11 -11.77
N LYS A 61 0.42 -17.94 -11.18
CA LYS A 61 -0.01 -19.13 -10.45
C LYS A 61 -0.94 -18.78 -9.28
N MET A 62 -0.64 -17.69 -8.59
CA MET A 62 -1.50 -17.16 -7.54
C MET A 62 -2.88 -16.74 -8.08
N PHE A 63 -2.95 -16.20 -9.30
CA PHE A 63 -4.22 -15.89 -9.96
C PHE A 63 -5.05 -17.14 -10.24
N GLU A 64 -4.42 -18.17 -10.80
CA GLU A 64 -5.09 -19.43 -11.13
C GLU A 64 -5.67 -20.08 -9.88
N ASP A 65 -4.91 -20.10 -8.80
CA ASP A 65 -5.31 -20.68 -7.53
C ASP A 65 -6.25 -19.77 -6.72
N GLY A 66 -6.51 -18.54 -7.19
CA GLY A 66 -7.27 -17.55 -6.45
C GLY A 66 -6.53 -16.94 -5.27
N SER A 67 -5.28 -17.31 -5.03
CA SER A 67 -4.51 -16.85 -3.87
C SER A 67 -4.10 -15.39 -3.94
N ILE A 68 -4.13 -14.77 -5.12
CA ILE A 68 -3.92 -13.32 -5.28
C ILE A 68 -4.96 -12.51 -4.47
N ASN A 69 -6.16 -13.05 -4.31
CA ASN A 69 -7.24 -12.46 -3.51
C ASN A 69 -7.35 -13.08 -2.11
N ALA A 70 -6.34 -13.85 -1.69
CA ALA A 70 -6.31 -14.37 -0.33
C ALA A 70 -6.22 -13.22 0.68
N ILE A 71 -6.85 -13.38 1.83
CA ILE A 71 -6.90 -12.34 2.87
C ILE A 71 -5.48 -11.87 3.26
N ASP A 72 -4.50 -12.76 3.23
CA ASP A 72 -3.11 -12.44 3.54
C ASP A 72 -2.47 -11.49 2.51
N ASN A 73 -3.00 -11.45 1.29
CA ASN A 73 -2.52 -10.55 0.24
C ASN A 73 -3.36 -9.28 0.12
N LEU A 74 -4.36 -9.09 0.96
CA LEU A 74 -5.24 -7.93 0.92
C LEU A 74 -5.01 -7.03 2.12
N MET A 75 -4.90 -5.72 1.85
CA MET A 75 -4.68 -4.70 2.86
C MET A 75 -5.73 -3.60 2.76
N PRO A 76 -6.24 -3.10 3.89
CA PRO A 76 -7.06 -1.90 3.86
C PRO A 76 -6.15 -0.70 3.62
N ALA A 77 -6.49 0.13 2.66
CA ALA A 77 -5.70 1.30 2.33
C ALA A 77 -6.59 2.52 2.16
N CYS A 78 -6.09 3.68 2.57
CA CYS A 78 -6.74 4.93 2.22
C CYS A 78 -6.44 5.23 0.75
N ARG A 79 -7.27 6.10 0.15
CA ARG A 79 -7.15 6.44 -1.27
C ARG A 79 -5.77 6.97 -1.63
N ALA A 80 -5.22 7.84 -0.79
CA ALA A 80 -3.91 8.45 -1.03
C ALA A 80 -2.78 7.40 -1.07
N CYS A 81 -2.72 6.51 -0.07
CA CYS A 81 -1.71 5.46 -0.02
C CYS A 81 -1.86 4.46 -1.16
N ASN A 82 -3.10 4.04 -1.45
CA ASN A 82 -3.36 3.12 -2.55
C ASN A 82 -2.93 3.72 -3.90
N PHE A 83 -3.27 4.97 -4.14
CA PHE A 83 -2.88 5.69 -5.35
C PHE A 83 -1.36 5.82 -5.47
N TYR A 84 -0.70 6.24 -4.38
CA TYR A 84 0.75 6.48 -4.40
C TYR A 84 1.55 5.18 -4.51
N LYS A 85 1.09 4.11 -3.84
CA LYS A 85 1.70 2.78 -3.98
C LYS A 85 1.62 2.27 -5.43
N GLY A 86 0.49 2.46 -6.09
CA GLY A 86 0.30 2.03 -7.47
C GLY A 86 0.58 0.54 -7.64
N ILE A 87 1.41 0.20 -8.62
CA ILE A 87 1.77 -1.18 -8.94
C ILE A 87 3.02 -1.68 -8.20
N ASN A 88 3.52 -0.91 -7.23
CA ASN A 88 4.67 -1.34 -6.44
C ASN A 88 4.28 -2.42 -5.44
N ASP A 89 5.21 -3.31 -5.13
CA ASP A 89 5.12 -4.15 -3.94
C ASP A 89 5.48 -3.31 -2.70
N ILE A 90 5.55 -3.95 -1.53
CA ILE A 90 5.81 -3.24 -0.27
C ILE A 90 7.18 -2.54 -0.30
N GLU A 91 8.23 -3.22 -0.77
CA GLU A 91 9.57 -2.64 -0.80
C GLU A 91 9.67 -1.53 -1.85
N GLY A 92 9.03 -1.69 -3.00
CA GLY A 92 8.94 -0.64 -4.00
C GLY A 92 8.21 0.60 -3.47
N PHE A 93 7.12 0.41 -2.74
CA PHE A 93 6.38 1.50 -2.11
C PHE A 93 7.23 2.19 -1.04
N ARG A 94 7.91 1.42 -0.20
CA ARG A 94 8.83 1.94 0.83
C ARG A 94 9.90 2.83 0.20
N ASN A 95 10.54 2.34 -0.85
CA ASN A 95 11.59 3.08 -1.56
C ASN A 95 11.04 4.35 -2.22
N ARG A 96 9.82 4.29 -2.74
CA ARG A 96 9.17 5.45 -3.33
C ARG A 96 8.94 6.57 -2.31
N ILE A 97 8.51 6.23 -1.10
CA ILE A 97 8.35 7.21 -0.03
C ILE A 97 9.71 7.78 0.37
N LYS A 98 10.71 6.93 0.59
CA LYS A 98 12.04 7.36 1.03
C LYS A 98 12.77 8.21 0.00
N SER A 99 12.68 7.86 -1.28
CA SER A 99 13.43 8.55 -2.33
C SER A 99 12.67 9.71 -2.95
N GLU A 100 11.40 9.52 -3.31
CA GLU A 100 10.62 10.54 -4.03
C GLU A 100 9.94 11.53 -3.09
N LEU A 101 9.20 11.03 -2.11
CA LEU A 101 8.43 11.90 -1.22
C LEU A 101 9.34 12.70 -0.29
N ASP A 102 10.31 12.05 0.31
CA ASP A 102 11.30 12.70 1.16
C ASP A 102 12.12 13.72 0.37
N HIS A 103 12.55 13.35 -0.84
CA HIS A 103 13.27 14.27 -1.73
C HIS A 103 12.43 15.52 -2.02
N THR A 104 11.15 15.36 -2.34
CA THR A 104 10.24 16.48 -2.59
C THR A 104 10.22 17.46 -1.42
N CYS A 105 10.15 16.94 -0.19
CA CYS A 105 10.17 17.77 1.01
C CYS A 105 11.47 18.59 1.15
N ARG A 106 12.60 18.00 0.78
CA ARG A 106 13.90 18.65 0.90
C ARG A 106 14.27 19.56 -0.29
N ALA A 107 13.79 19.21 -1.48
CA ALA A 107 14.14 19.91 -2.73
C ALA A 107 13.19 21.06 -3.08
N SER A 108 11.94 21.00 -2.63
CA SER A 108 10.95 22.03 -2.94
C SER A 108 11.28 23.34 -2.21
N PHE A 109 11.49 24.41 -2.99
CA PHE A 109 11.72 25.74 -2.42
C PHE A 109 10.56 26.18 -1.51
N GLN A 110 9.32 26.00 -1.96
CA GLN A 110 8.15 26.40 -1.19
C GLN A 110 8.03 25.61 0.12
N VAL A 111 8.30 24.30 0.09
CA VAL A 111 8.27 23.48 1.31
C VAL A 111 9.36 23.93 2.29
N ARG A 112 10.57 24.17 1.79
CA ARG A 112 11.67 24.67 2.64
C ARG A 112 11.33 26.03 3.24
N LEU A 113 10.72 26.91 2.47
CA LEU A 113 10.29 28.22 2.94
C LEU A 113 9.21 28.09 4.02
N ALA A 114 8.24 27.20 3.81
CA ALA A 114 7.20 26.90 4.81
C ALA A 114 7.81 26.39 6.13
N MET A 115 8.85 25.56 6.04
CA MET A 115 9.60 25.13 7.23
C MET A 115 10.27 26.28 7.96
N GLN A 116 10.86 27.25 7.22
CA GLN A 116 11.48 28.44 7.83
C GLN A 116 10.47 29.28 8.60
N TYR A 117 9.24 29.36 8.11
CA TYR A 117 8.16 30.11 8.77
C TYR A 117 7.44 29.30 9.85
N GLY A 118 7.86 28.07 10.10
CA GLY A 118 7.22 27.22 11.10
C GLY A 118 5.84 26.68 10.71
N ILE A 119 5.45 26.84 9.44
CA ILE A 119 4.18 26.30 8.93
C ILE A 119 4.24 24.77 8.84
N LEU A 120 5.40 24.25 8.45
CA LEU A 120 5.67 22.83 8.33
C LEU A 120 6.89 22.45 9.14
N GLU A 121 6.87 21.26 9.73
CA GLU A 121 8.02 20.68 10.39
C GLU A 121 8.41 19.40 9.66
N TYR A 122 9.69 19.27 9.28
CA TYR A 122 10.21 18.06 8.64
C TYR A 122 10.56 17.03 9.70
N LYS A 123 9.99 15.84 9.54
CA LYS A 123 10.35 14.67 10.35
C LYS A 123 10.70 13.52 9.40
N PRO A 124 11.94 13.01 9.45
CA PRO A 124 12.29 11.87 8.60
C PRO A 124 11.44 10.66 8.96
N TRP A 125 10.93 9.96 7.94
CA TRP A 125 10.18 8.74 8.15
C TRP A 125 11.14 7.60 8.47
N ASP A 126 10.81 6.80 9.48
CA ASP A 126 11.64 5.68 9.93
C ASP A 126 11.62 4.46 9.01
N GLY A 127 10.82 4.49 7.95
CA GLY A 127 10.73 3.42 6.97
C GLY A 127 9.77 2.30 7.33
N LYS A 128 9.01 2.45 8.40
CA LYS A 128 8.06 1.42 8.84
C LYS A 128 6.63 1.85 8.58
N PHE A 129 5.85 0.98 7.92
CA PHE A 129 4.42 1.16 7.74
C PHE A 129 3.68 0.83 9.04
N TYR A 130 2.44 1.29 9.12
CA TYR A 130 1.60 1.07 10.30
C TYR A 130 1.46 -0.42 10.63
N PHE A 131 1.20 -1.27 9.65
CA PHE A 131 1.05 -2.70 9.89
C PHE A 131 2.33 -3.34 10.43
N GLU A 132 3.49 -2.82 10.09
CA GLU A 132 4.78 -3.30 10.60
C GLU A 132 5.01 -2.90 12.05
N ARG A 133 4.54 -1.72 12.45
CA ARG A 133 4.62 -1.26 13.84
C ARG A 133 3.80 -2.14 14.79
N LEU A 134 2.62 -2.58 14.35
CA LEU A 134 1.76 -3.42 15.15
C LEU A 134 2.38 -4.80 15.45
N LYS A 135 3.19 -5.33 14.55
CA LYS A 135 3.91 -6.59 14.77
C LYS A 135 4.94 -6.49 15.89
N VAL A 136 5.58 -5.34 16.03
CA VAL A 136 6.58 -5.09 17.07
C VAL A 136 5.91 -4.95 18.44
N GLU A 137 4.76 -4.30 18.50
CA GLU A 137 4.00 -4.11 19.76
C GLU A 137 3.41 -5.40 20.32
N LYS A 138 3.21 -6.42 19.47
CA LYS A 138 2.66 -7.74 19.86
C LYS A 138 3.73 -8.76 20.22
N ALA A 139 4.98 -8.43 20.06
CA ALA A 139 6.10 -9.35 20.36
C ALA A 139 6.45 -9.38 21.85
#